data_f98a9201b5ca9ec3a2064c19bc1cc16d
#
_entry.id   f98a9201b5ca9ec3a2064c19bc1cc16d
#
_cell.length_a   1.000
_cell.length_b   1.000
_cell.length_c   1.000
_cell.angle_alpha   90.00
_cell.angle_beta   90.00
_cell.angle_gamma   90.00
#
_symmetry.space_group_name_H-M   'P 1'
#
loop_
_entity.id
_entity.type
_entity.pdbx_description
1 polymer ?
#
loop_
_entity_poly.entity_id
_entity_poly.type
_entity_poly.pdbx_seq_one_letter_code
_entity_poly.pdbx_strand_id
1 'polypeptide(L)'
;MLKKINLFFYLFYFLFFSSWSFAGERNDKNLLTFGAGLWDWNDSQTAGLFNFEYRHGTRYGPFKPMIGGLINTDHGFHIYAGIRMDLYLTDKIVITPSFAPGFYERGDGKELGHVVEFRSGLDLAYRRKNGARIGVEVHHLSNASLDENNPGTETYLFTYSIPLN
;
A
#
# COMPACT_ATOMS: atom_id res chain seq x y z
N MET A 1 -3.61 -16.41 -25.00
CA MET A 1 -3.90 -15.39 -23.98
C MET A 1 -4.66 -15.91 -22.76
N LEU A 2 -5.58 -16.86 -22.88
CA LEU A 2 -6.40 -17.37 -21.75
C LEU A 2 -5.63 -18.14 -20.64
N LYS A 3 -4.48 -18.77 -20.93
CA LYS A 3 -3.72 -19.56 -19.92
C LYS A 3 -3.01 -18.73 -18.87
N LYS A 4 -2.69 -17.45 -19.10
CA LYS A 4 -2.04 -16.57 -18.10
C LYS A 4 -3.02 -16.01 -17.07
N ILE A 5 -4.29 -15.82 -17.44
CA ILE A 5 -5.34 -15.33 -16.55
C ILE A 5 -5.66 -16.37 -15.46
N ASN A 6 -5.68 -17.67 -15.81
CA ASN A 6 -5.95 -18.73 -14.85
C ASN A 6 -4.89 -18.84 -13.73
N LEU A 7 -3.61 -18.64 -14.03
CA LEU A 7 -2.55 -18.75 -13.02
C LEU A 7 -2.64 -17.60 -11.99
N PHE A 8 -2.97 -16.39 -12.43
CA PHE A 8 -3.16 -15.24 -11.54
C PHE A 8 -4.39 -15.43 -10.63
N PHE A 9 -5.51 -15.95 -11.15
CA PHE A 9 -6.69 -16.29 -10.37
C PHE A 9 -6.43 -17.43 -9.36
N TYR A 10 -5.66 -18.47 -9.73
CA TYR A 10 -5.29 -19.56 -8.82
C TYR A 10 -4.32 -19.09 -7.73
N LEU A 11 -3.36 -18.20 -8.05
CA LEU A 11 -2.45 -17.62 -7.08
C LEU A 11 -3.20 -16.69 -6.11
N PHE A 12 -4.14 -15.89 -6.63
CA PHE A 12 -5.01 -15.03 -5.82
C PHE A 12 -5.96 -15.85 -4.94
N TYR A 13 -6.57 -16.91 -5.47
CA TYR A 13 -7.42 -17.84 -4.74
C TYR A 13 -6.64 -18.58 -3.65
N PHE A 14 -5.44 -19.08 -3.95
CA PHE A 14 -4.57 -19.77 -2.99
C PHE A 14 -4.08 -18.83 -1.89
N LEU A 15 -3.70 -17.61 -2.21
CA LEU A 15 -3.34 -16.57 -1.22
C LEU A 15 -4.55 -16.14 -0.37
N PHE A 16 -5.75 -16.10 -0.94
CA PHE A 16 -6.97 -15.71 -0.23
C PHE A 16 -7.48 -16.81 0.73
N PHE A 17 -7.45 -18.06 0.32
CA PHE A 17 -7.97 -19.18 1.12
C PHE A 17 -6.96 -19.74 2.12
N SER A 18 -5.68 -19.76 1.80
CA SER A 18 -4.63 -20.18 2.74
C SER A 18 -4.40 -19.16 3.87
N SER A 19 -4.72 -17.89 3.66
CA SER A 19 -4.54 -16.82 4.64
C SER A 19 -5.57 -16.84 5.79
N TRP A 20 -6.67 -17.56 5.66
CA TRP A 20 -7.64 -17.65 6.74
C TRP A 20 -7.13 -18.42 7.97
N SER A 21 -6.15 -19.30 7.80
CA SER A 21 -5.50 -20.03 8.90
C SER A 21 -4.39 -19.25 9.59
N PHE A 22 -3.82 -18.20 8.94
CA PHE A 22 -2.70 -17.41 9.49
C PHE A 22 -3.14 -16.11 10.18
N ALA A 23 -4.37 -15.68 9.95
CA ALA A 23 -4.92 -14.48 10.55
C ALA A 23 -5.57 -14.79 11.91
N GLY A 24 -4.81 -15.29 12.88
CA GLY A 24 -5.27 -15.46 14.25
C GLY A 24 -5.92 -14.16 14.79
N GLU A 25 -6.87 -14.28 15.71
CA GLU A 25 -7.51 -13.14 16.40
C GLU A 25 -6.46 -12.33 17.17
N ARG A 26 -5.80 -11.40 16.49
CA ARG A 26 -4.98 -10.39 17.14
C ARG A 26 -5.75 -9.08 17.13
N ASN A 27 -6.09 -8.57 18.29
CA ASN A 27 -6.45 -7.18 18.47
C ASN A 27 -5.18 -6.34 18.27
N ASP A 28 -4.95 -5.93 17.03
CA ASP A 28 -3.85 -5.03 16.72
C ASP A 28 -4.24 -3.60 17.15
N LYS A 29 -3.23 -2.87 17.62
CA LYS A 29 -3.39 -1.43 17.85
C LYS A 29 -3.54 -0.70 16.53
N ASN A 30 -4.21 0.44 16.57
CA ASN A 30 -4.14 1.40 15.47
C ASN A 30 -2.68 1.82 15.28
N LEU A 31 -2.28 2.09 14.06
CA LEU A 31 -0.93 2.53 13.74
C LEU A 31 -0.96 3.88 13.03
N LEU A 32 -0.01 4.71 13.38
CA LEU A 32 0.34 5.90 12.63
C LEU A 32 1.65 5.61 11.90
N THR A 33 1.61 5.62 10.57
CA THR A 33 2.74 5.23 9.72
C THR A 33 3.28 6.45 9.00
N PHE A 34 4.59 6.63 9.07
CA PHE A 34 5.37 7.61 8.33
C PHE A 34 6.26 6.88 7.36
N GLY A 35 6.37 7.38 6.16
CA GLY A 35 7.24 6.84 5.13
C GLY A 35 8.05 7.92 4.44
N ALA A 36 9.26 7.57 4.02
CA ALA A 36 10.09 8.38 3.14
C ALA A 36 10.72 7.47 2.08
N GLY A 37 10.87 7.98 0.86
CA GLY A 37 11.36 7.16 -0.23
C GLY A 37 11.36 7.84 -1.59
N LEU A 38 11.06 7.08 -2.62
CA LEU A 38 11.15 7.50 -4.01
C LEU A 38 9.83 7.28 -4.74
N TRP A 39 9.49 8.27 -5.52
CA TRP A 39 8.44 8.27 -6.51
C TRP A 39 9.06 8.02 -7.87
N ASP A 40 8.46 7.12 -8.67
CA ASP A 40 8.81 6.87 -10.07
C ASP A 40 10.29 6.52 -10.31
N TRP A 41 10.86 5.67 -9.45
CA TRP A 41 12.28 5.29 -9.46
C TRP A 41 12.78 4.80 -10.82
N ASN A 42 11.93 4.13 -11.61
CA ASN A 42 12.32 3.46 -12.84
C ASN A 42 12.11 4.32 -14.10
N ASP A 43 11.72 5.59 -13.95
CA ASP A 43 11.42 6.49 -15.06
C ASP A 43 12.18 7.82 -14.92
N SER A 44 11.99 8.70 -15.89
CA SER A 44 12.70 9.97 -16.02
C SER A 44 12.29 11.05 -15.00
N GLN A 45 11.23 10.81 -14.21
CA GLN A 45 10.65 11.78 -13.26
C GLN A 45 10.76 11.32 -11.80
N THR A 46 11.90 10.74 -11.44
CA THR A 46 12.15 10.30 -10.06
C THR A 46 12.16 11.51 -9.10
N ALA A 47 11.32 11.43 -8.07
CA ALA A 47 11.18 12.44 -7.03
C ALA A 47 11.32 11.83 -5.63
N GLY A 48 11.68 12.66 -4.65
CA GLY A 48 11.59 12.29 -3.23
C GLY A 48 10.12 12.17 -2.82
N LEU A 49 9.81 11.22 -1.92
CA LEU A 49 8.45 10.92 -1.51
C LEU A 49 8.33 10.88 0.01
N PHE A 50 7.27 11.48 0.53
CA PHE A 50 6.85 11.36 1.92
C PHE A 50 5.43 10.82 1.99
N ASN A 51 5.18 9.89 2.93
CA ASN A 51 3.87 9.29 3.17
C ASN A 51 3.48 9.41 4.64
N PHE A 52 2.18 9.63 4.86
CA PHE A 52 1.55 9.60 6.16
C PHE A 52 0.27 8.78 6.08
N GLU A 53 0.11 7.78 6.95
CA GLU A 53 -1.03 6.86 6.89
C GLU A 53 -1.50 6.47 8.29
N TYR A 54 -2.80 6.55 8.51
CA TYR A 54 -3.48 5.95 9.65
C TYR A 54 -3.98 4.54 9.27
N ARG A 55 -3.58 3.55 10.06
CA ARG A 55 -3.92 2.14 9.90
C ARG A 55 -4.82 1.70 11.05
N HIS A 56 -6.10 1.47 10.78
CA HIS A 56 -7.05 1.03 11.79
C HIS A 56 -6.73 -0.41 12.23
N GLY A 57 -6.77 -0.69 13.54
CA GLY A 57 -6.43 -2.01 14.09
C GLY A 57 -7.55 -3.03 14.00
N THR A 58 -8.82 -2.57 14.04
CA THR A 58 -9.99 -3.45 13.96
C THR A 58 -10.14 -4.10 12.59
N ARG A 59 -10.47 -5.38 12.60
CA ARG A 59 -10.68 -6.20 11.40
C ARG A 59 -12.16 -6.27 11.04
N TYR A 60 -12.40 -6.25 9.72
CA TYR A 60 -13.70 -6.54 9.11
C TYR A 60 -13.50 -7.72 8.15
N GLY A 61 -13.72 -8.94 8.62
CA GLY A 61 -13.22 -10.14 7.97
C GLY A 61 -11.69 -10.18 7.97
N PRO A 62 -11.01 -10.40 6.84
CA PRO A 62 -9.54 -10.34 6.75
C PRO A 62 -8.99 -8.92 6.62
N PHE A 63 -9.84 -7.93 6.33
CA PHE A 63 -9.44 -6.57 5.96
C PHE A 63 -9.44 -5.61 7.14
N LYS A 64 -8.55 -4.64 7.08
CA LYS A 64 -8.45 -3.50 8.01
C LYS A 64 -8.47 -2.21 7.22
N PRO A 65 -9.27 -1.21 7.62
CA PRO A 65 -9.30 0.09 6.96
C PRO A 65 -7.96 0.83 7.11
N MET A 66 -7.68 1.66 6.12
CA MET A 66 -6.59 2.65 6.16
C MET A 66 -7.00 3.93 5.44
N ILE A 67 -6.40 5.03 5.83
CA ILE A 67 -6.50 6.33 5.16
C ILE A 67 -5.15 7.00 5.23
N GLY A 68 -4.73 7.64 4.15
CA GLY A 68 -3.43 8.29 4.12
C GLY A 68 -3.29 9.31 3.00
N GLY A 69 -2.09 9.86 2.94
CA GLY A 69 -1.68 10.75 1.88
C GLY A 69 -0.18 10.68 1.68
N LEU A 70 0.23 10.95 0.47
CA LEU A 70 1.62 11.13 0.10
C LEU A 70 1.81 12.46 -0.61
N ILE A 71 3.02 12.98 -0.52
CA ILE A 71 3.49 14.17 -1.24
C ILE A 71 4.89 13.90 -1.79
N ASN A 72 5.16 14.32 -3.01
CA ASN A 72 6.50 14.23 -3.60
C ASN A 72 7.17 15.61 -3.70
N THR A 73 8.45 15.63 -4.01
CA THR A 73 9.25 16.86 -4.13
C THR A 73 8.87 17.70 -5.36
N ASP A 74 8.11 17.16 -6.30
CA ASP A 74 7.56 17.86 -7.46
C ASP A 74 6.16 18.44 -7.19
N HIS A 75 5.81 18.66 -5.90
CA HIS A 75 4.54 19.21 -5.42
C HIS A 75 3.32 18.35 -5.77
N GLY A 76 3.50 17.14 -6.27
CA GLY A 76 2.42 16.19 -6.49
C GLY A 76 1.96 15.58 -5.17
N PHE A 77 0.66 15.26 -5.07
CA PHE A 77 0.11 14.57 -3.91
C PHE A 77 -0.94 13.54 -4.30
N HIS A 78 -1.14 12.56 -3.41
CA HIS A 78 -2.22 11.57 -3.53
C HIS A 78 -2.84 11.35 -2.14
N ILE A 79 -4.15 11.58 -2.03
CA ILE A 79 -4.93 11.32 -0.81
C ILE A 79 -5.79 10.10 -1.08
N TYR A 80 -5.75 9.10 -0.21
CA TYR A 80 -6.38 7.81 -0.44
C TYR A 80 -7.03 7.23 0.82
N ALA A 81 -8.03 6.39 0.61
CA ALA A 81 -8.61 5.56 1.65
C ALA A 81 -8.84 4.15 1.10
N GLY A 82 -8.60 3.13 1.90
CA GLY A 82 -8.67 1.76 1.40
C GLY A 82 -8.61 0.70 2.47
N ILE A 83 -8.17 -0.46 2.05
CA ILE A 83 -8.08 -1.65 2.88
C ILE A 83 -6.69 -2.28 2.78
N ARG A 84 -6.30 -2.94 3.86
CA ARG A 84 -5.09 -3.75 3.96
C ARG A 84 -5.38 -5.05 4.68
N MET A 85 -4.49 -6.02 4.57
CA MET A 85 -4.57 -7.28 5.27
C MET A 85 -3.21 -7.62 5.89
N ASP A 86 -3.14 -7.72 7.22
CA ASP A 86 -1.89 -8.07 7.91
C ASP A 86 -1.72 -9.61 7.95
N LEU A 87 -0.72 -10.11 7.23
CA LEU A 87 -0.31 -11.51 7.21
C LEU A 87 0.92 -11.69 8.08
N TYR A 88 0.74 -12.31 9.24
CA TYR A 88 1.83 -12.58 10.18
C TYR A 88 2.54 -13.86 9.78
N LEU A 89 3.71 -13.76 9.12
CA LEU A 89 4.55 -14.93 8.83
C LEU A 89 5.18 -15.49 10.11
N THR A 90 5.49 -14.58 11.05
CA THR A 90 5.98 -14.90 12.39
C THR A 90 5.41 -13.86 13.36
N ASP A 91 5.71 -13.96 14.66
CA ASP A 91 5.37 -12.90 15.62
C ASP A 91 6.03 -11.56 15.34
N LYS A 92 7.09 -11.56 14.53
CA LYS A 92 7.92 -10.38 14.23
C LYS A 92 7.85 -9.92 12.77
N ILE A 93 7.49 -10.78 11.85
CA ILE A 93 7.46 -10.47 10.41
C ILE A 93 6.03 -10.41 9.92
N VAL A 94 5.67 -9.29 9.34
CA VAL A 94 4.33 -9.02 8.81
C VAL A 94 4.46 -8.63 7.35
N ILE A 95 3.67 -9.27 6.50
CA ILE A 95 3.45 -8.86 5.11
C ILE A 95 2.06 -8.25 5.02
N THR A 96 1.95 -7.08 4.40
CA THR A 96 0.68 -6.35 4.33
C THR A 96 0.35 -5.95 2.89
N PRO A 97 -0.37 -6.78 2.12
CA PRO A 97 -0.99 -6.33 0.89
C PRO A 97 -2.04 -5.26 1.18
N SER A 98 -2.15 -4.29 0.29
CA SER A 98 -3.07 -3.16 0.40
C SER A 98 -3.62 -2.72 -0.94
N PHE A 99 -4.81 -2.11 -0.89
CA PHE A 99 -5.46 -1.49 -2.04
C PHE A 99 -6.25 -0.26 -1.60
N ALA A 100 -6.08 0.86 -2.29
CA ALA A 100 -6.75 2.11 -1.99
C ALA A 100 -7.01 2.94 -3.25
N PRO A 101 -8.27 3.27 -3.57
CA PRO A 101 -8.58 4.39 -4.44
C PRO A 101 -8.23 5.71 -3.77
N GLY A 102 -7.89 6.73 -4.60
CA GLY A 102 -7.57 8.05 -4.10
C GLY A 102 -7.62 9.13 -5.16
N PHE A 103 -7.37 10.36 -4.74
CA PHE A 103 -7.29 11.52 -5.61
C PHE A 103 -5.83 11.95 -5.75
N TYR A 104 -5.37 12.02 -6.98
CA TYR A 104 -4.03 12.39 -7.36
C TYR A 104 -4.00 13.76 -8.03
N GLU A 105 -3.01 14.57 -7.66
CA GLU A 105 -2.63 15.82 -8.32
C GLU A 105 -1.13 15.77 -8.60
N ARG A 106 -0.74 16.00 -9.85
CA ARG A 106 0.65 15.80 -10.30
C ARG A 106 1.64 16.86 -9.81
N GLY A 107 1.16 18.10 -9.53
CA GLY A 107 2.06 19.24 -9.36
C GLY A 107 2.91 19.50 -10.61
N ASP A 108 4.22 19.55 -10.43
CA ASP A 108 5.22 19.70 -11.50
C ASP A 108 5.73 18.33 -12.02
N GLY A 109 5.21 17.22 -11.46
CA GLY A 109 5.67 15.87 -11.74
C GLY A 109 4.85 15.14 -12.82
N LYS A 110 4.87 13.81 -12.70
CA LYS A 110 4.33 12.87 -13.69
C LYS A 110 2.82 12.95 -13.83
N GLU A 111 2.34 13.07 -15.06
CA GLU A 111 0.92 12.92 -15.42
C GLU A 111 0.53 11.44 -15.42
N LEU A 112 -0.51 11.07 -14.67
CA LEU A 112 -1.03 9.70 -14.61
C LEU A 112 -2.32 9.49 -15.40
N GLY A 113 -2.84 10.56 -16.01
CA GLY A 113 -3.98 10.55 -16.93
C GLY A 113 -5.32 10.85 -16.28
N HIS A 114 -5.53 10.50 -15.03
CA HIS A 114 -6.81 10.70 -14.34
C HIS A 114 -6.63 11.20 -12.92
N VAL A 115 -7.60 11.97 -12.41
CA VAL A 115 -7.57 12.46 -11.03
C VAL A 115 -7.81 11.34 -10.00
N VAL A 116 -8.52 10.28 -10.40
CA VAL A 116 -8.70 9.10 -9.55
C VAL A 116 -7.65 8.07 -9.92
N GLU A 117 -6.79 7.74 -8.94
CA GLU A 117 -5.75 6.74 -9.05
C GLU A 117 -5.94 5.65 -7.99
N PHE A 118 -5.67 4.42 -8.38
CA PHE A 118 -5.72 3.27 -7.48
C PHE A 118 -4.29 2.90 -7.07
N ARG A 119 -4.06 2.87 -5.76
CA ARG A 119 -2.80 2.47 -5.15
C ARG A 119 -2.90 1.02 -4.69
N SER A 120 -2.14 0.12 -5.29
CA SER A 120 -2.00 -1.28 -4.87
C SER A 120 -0.57 -1.55 -4.44
N GLY A 121 -0.37 -2.31 -3.38
CA GLY A 121 0.99 -2.52 -2.90
C GLY A 121 1.18 -3.59 -1.86
N LEU A 122 2.44 -3.71 -1.47
CA LEU A 122 2.92 -4.68 -0.50
C LEU A 122 3.89 -4.01 0.47
N ASP A 123 3.66 -4.23 1.77
CA ASP A 123 4.55 -3.85 2.86
C ASP A 123 5.17 -5.11 3.47
N LEU A 124 6.46 -5.09 3.71
CA LEU A 124 7.19 -6.06 4.52
C LEU A 124 7.77 -5.35 5.74
N ALA A 125 7.28 -5.71 6.93
CA ALA A 125 7.64 -5.04 8.16
C ALA A 125 8.13 -5.97 9.26
N TYR A 126 9.13 -5.50 10.02
CA TYR A 126 9.53 -6.05 11.29
C TYR A 126 8.72 -5.40 12.42
N ARG A 127 7.96 -6.21 13.15
CA ARG A 127 7.16 -5.79 14.30
C ARG A 127 7.94 -5.95 15.59
N ARG A 128 8.06 -4.87 16.33
CA ARG A 128 8.70 -4.83 17.67
C ARG A 128 7.72 -5.31 18.75
N LYS A 129 8.24 -5.63 19.93
CA LYS A 129 7.43 -6.11 21.09
C LYS A 129 6.36 -5.10 21.54
N ASN A 130 6.61 -3.81 21.40
CA ASN A 130 5.64 -2.75 21.72
C ASN A 130 4.58 -2.54 20.64
N GLY A 131 4.65 -3.27 19.51
CA GLY A 131 3.74 -3.15 18.39
C GLY A 131 4.19 -2.19 17.28
N ALA A 132 5.24 -1.39 17.48
CA ALA A 132 5.82 -0.55 16.43
C ALA A 132 6.35 -1.42 15.27
N ARG A 133 6.34 -0.88 14.05
CA ARG A 133 6.81 -1.58 12.86
C ARG A 133 7.86 -0.75 12.13
N ILE A 134 8.86 -1.42 11.58
CA ILE A 134 9.85 -0.83 10.67
C ILE A 134 9.76 -1.68 9.41
N GLY A 135 9.57 -1.06 8.26
CA GLY A 135 9.32 -1.79 7.03
C GLY A 135 9.78 -1.10 5.75
N VAL A 136 9.57 -1.81 4.66
CA VAL A 136 9.71 -1.31 3.30
C VAL A 136 8.40 -1.57 2.57
N GLU A 137 7.97 -0.60 1.77
CA GLU A 137 6.73 -0.68 0.99
C GLU A 137 7.01 -0.42 -0.48
N VAL A 138 6.33 -1.18 -1.33
CA VAL A 138 6.30 -0.96 -2.78
C VAL A 138 4.85 -0.84 -3.19
N HIS A 139 4.53 0.20 -3.94
CA HIS A 139 3.18 0.41 -4.46
C HIS A 139 3.23 0.78 -5.93
N HIS A 140 2.19 0.37 -6.63
CA HIS A 140 1.86 0.79 -7.97
C HIS A 140 0.62 1.68 -7.93
N LEU A 141 0.67 2.84 -8.59
CA LEU A 141 -0.46 3.73 -8.81
C LEU A 141 -0.82 3.71 -10.28
N SER A 142 -2.11 3.59 -10.59
CA SER A 142 -2.64 3.67 -11.94
C SER A 142 -4.13 3.99 -11.91
N ASN A 143 -4.65 4.55 -12.99
CA ASN A 143 -6.08 4.87 -13.10
C ASN A 143 -6.96 3.67 -13.52
N ALA A 144 -6.40 2.46 -13.61
CA ALA A 144 -7.10 1.24 -14.01
C ALA A 144 -7.86 1.40 -15.36
N SER A 145 -7.33 2.19 -16.29
CA SER A 145 -7.92 2.51 -17.59
C SER A 145 -9.25 3.31 -17.49
N LEU A 146 -9.40 4.14 -16.47
CA LEU A 146 -10.45 5.17 -16.44
C LEU A 146 -10.21 6.26 -17.48
N ASP A 147 -8.96 6.42 -17.95
CA ASP A 147 -8.55 7.25 -19.06
C ASP A 147 -7.73 6.42 -20.04
N GLU A 148 -7.66 6.85 -21.31
CA GLU A 148 -6.82 6.22 -22.36
C GLU A 148 -5.33 6.35 -22.02
N ASN A 149 -4.94 7.46 -21.39
CA ASN A 149 -3.60 7.69 -20.86
C ASN A 149 -3.48 7.09 -19.45
N ASN A 150 -2.75 5.99 -19.30
CA ASN A 150 -2.55 5.29 -18.03
C ASN A 150 -1.10 4.80 -17.92
N PRO A 151 -0.11 5.71 -17.79
CA PRO A 151 1.30 5.32 -17.70
C PRO A 151 1.63 4.60 -16.39
N GLY A 152 0.88 4.89 -15.31
CA GLY A 152 1.16 4.39 -13.98
C GLY A 152 2.47 4.91 -13.39
N THR A 153 2.72 4.56 -12.13
CA THR A 153 3.98 4.86 -11.43
C THR A 153 4.20 3.92 -10.27
N GLU A 154 5.44 3.72 -9.87
CA GLU A 154 5.83 2.95 -8.68
C GLU A 154 6.36 3.87 -7.59
N THR A 155 6.07 3.48 -6.33
CA THR A 155 6.63 4.12 -5.14
C THR A 155 7.36 3.11 -4.28
N TYR A 156 8.50 3.52 -3.73
CA TYR A 156 9.33 2.73 -2.83
C TYR A 156 9.53 3.52 -1.55
N LEU A 157 9.10 2.97 -0.42
CA LEU A 157 9.13 3.66 0.87
C LEU A 157 9.87 2.84 1.91
N PHE A 158 10.64 3.52 2.73
CA PHE A 158 11.05 3.04 4.04
C PHE A 158 10.06 3.60 5.07
N THR A 159 9.51 2.74 5.94
CA THR A 159 8.41 3.12 6.82
C THR A 159 8.68 2.85 8.28
N TYR A 160 8.09 3.69 9.12
CA TYR A 160 8.03 3.52 10.56
C TYR A 160 6.60 3.72 11.05
N SER A 161 6.05 2.70 11.72
CA SER A 161 4.69 2.74 12.26
C SER A 161 4.72 2.79 13.79
N ILE A 162 4.00 3.75 14.36
CA ILE A 162 3.85 3.96 15.78
C ILE A 162 2.49 3.41 16.23
N PRO A 163 2.42 2.49 17.21
CA PRO A 163 1.15 2.03 17.75
C PRO A 163 0.50 3.13 18.57
N LEU A 164 -0.76 3.38 18.30
CA LEU A 164 -1.61 4.26 19.08
C LEU A 164 -2.28 3.47 20.20
N ASN A 165 -2.48 4.11 21.35
CA ASN A 165 -3.12 3.50 22.53
C ASN A 165 -4.63 3.34 22.33
#